data_3192b4382194391a77623546193a17d9
#
_entry.id   3192b4382194391a77623546193a17d9
#
_cell.length_a   1.000
_cell.length_b   1.000
_cell.length_c   1.000
_cell.angle_alpha   90.00
_cell.angle_beta   90.00
_cell.angle_gamma   90.00
#
_symmetry.space_group_name_H-M   'P 1'
#
loop_
_entity.id
_entity.type
_entity.pdbx_description
1 polymer ?
#
loop_
_entity_poly.entity_id
_entity_poly.type
_entity_poly.pdbx_seq_one_letter_code
_entity_poly.pdbx_strand_id
1 'polypeptide(L)'
;MYYNLDEYTSDIDWFADLITQELGDKLLPIHGNEHNLHFNKISAKRTPGCNPEKLCQELSLWYDYIIHSGSFVGRTIEFVMKGCSKGLAISVMSNVLGYEKRDVIAFGDSNNDLPMFQAAGFKVAMGNGSKDLKSQADYVTGALEDGGIRQALEYMNLI
;
A
#
# COMPACT_ATOMS: atom_id res chain seq x y z
N MET A 1 -15.90 -5.14 1.82
CA MET A 1 -15.38 -3.86 1.30
C MET A 1 -16.54 -2.92 1.08
N TYR A 2 -16.39 -1.64 1.39
CA TYR A 2 -17.45 -0.63 1.19
C TYR A 2 -17.09 0.26 0.01
N TYR A 3 -18.08 0.69 -0.74
CA TYR A 3 -17.91 1.53 -1.91
C TYR A 3 -19.03 2.57 -2.05
N ASN A 4 -18.75 3.68 -2.72
CA ASN A 4 -19.74 4.71 -3.06
C ASN A 4 -20.00 4.66 -4.57
N LEU A 5 -21.17 4.19 -4.97
CA LEU A 5 -21.57 4.07 -6.38
C LEU A 5 -22.08 5.37 -6.99
N ASP A 6 -22.56 6.31 -6.18
CA ASP A 6 -23.26 7.51 -6.67
C ASP A 6 -22.33 8.46 -7.46
N GLU A 7 -21.01 8.30 -7.30
CA GLU A 7 -19.99 9.08 -8.01
C GLU A 7 -19.26 8.28 -9.09
N TYR A 8 -19.71 7.08 -9.40
CA TYR A 8 -19.11 6.22 -10.40
C TYR A 8 -19.56 6.62 -11.80
N THR A 9 -18.67 7.18 -12.59
CA THR A 9 -18.89 7.37 -14.02
C THR A 9 -18.23 6.22 -14.78
N SER A 10 -19.00 5.54 -15.63
CA SER A 10 -18.69 4.30 -16.33
C SER A 10 -17.44 4.31 -17.23
N ASP A 11 -16.82 5.44 -17.47
CA ASP A 11 -15.78 5.57 -18.50
C ASP A 11 -14.34 5.34 -18.02
N ILE A 12 -14.11 5.00 -16.74
CA ILE A 12 -12.75 5.09 -16.19
C ILE A 12 -12.35 3.87 -15.34
N ASP A 13 -13.22 2.86 -15.10
CA ASP A 13 -12.93 1.99 -13.98
C ASP A 13 -12.90 0.50 -14.24
N TRP A 14 -11.92 0.07 -15.06
CA TRP A 14 -11.53 -1.34 -15.09
C TRP A 14 -11.22 -1.90 -13.68
N PHE A 15 -10.78 -1.05 -12.73
CA PHE A 15 -10.49 -1.46 -11.36
C PHE A 15 -11.77 -1.70 -10.56
N ALA A 16 -12.81 -0.90 -10.79
CA ALA A 16 -14.11 -1.14 -10.17
C ALA A 16 -14.80 -2.38 -10.74
N ASP A 17 -14.72 -2.55 -12.05
CA ASP A 17 -15.23 -3.75 -12.70
C ASP A 17 -14.51 -5.00 -12.19
N LEU A 18 -13.17 -4.94 -12.07
CA LEU A 18 -12.38 -6.02 -11.51
C LEU A 18 -12.78 -6.32 -10.05
N ILE A 19 -12.87 -5.28 -9.20
CA ILE A 19 -13.27 -5.44 -7.79
C ILE A 19 -14.69 -6.00 -7.70
N THR A 20 -15.61 -5.52 -8.52
CA THR A 20 -16.99 -6.01 -8.55
C THR A 20 -17.04 -7.48 -8.99
N GLN A 21 -16.25 -7.83 -9.98
CA GLN A 21 -16.14 -9.20 -10.47
C GLN A 21 -15.55 -10.15 -9.42
N GLU A 22 -14.49 -9.71 -8.73
CA GLU A 22 -13.77 -10.55 -7.75
C GLU A 22 -14.48 -10.65 -6.39
N LEU A 23 -15.13 -9.59 -5.96
CA LEU A 23 -15.70 -9.52 -4.61
C LEU A 23 -17.23 -9.71 -4.59
N GLY A 24 -17.93 -9.44 -5.69
CA GLY A 24 -19.37 -9.67 -5.82
C GLY A 24 -20.18 -9.21 -4.59
N ASP A 25 -20.90 -10.12 -3.98
CA ASP A 25 -21.76 -9.88 -2.80
C ASP A 25 -21.01 -9.43 -1.53
N LYS A 26 -19.68 -9.47 -1.53
CA LYS A 26 -18.84 -8.94 -0.42
C LYS A 26 -18.65 -7.43 -0.50
N LEU A 27 -19.07 -6.81 -1.61
CA LEU A 27 -19.13 -5.36 -1.74
C LEU A 27 -20.41 -4.85 -1.11
N LEU A 28 -20.27 -3.89 -0.22
CA LEU A 28 -21.40 -3.25 0.46
C LEU A 28 -21.40 -1.76 0.13
N PRO A 29 -22.55 -1.17 -0.24
CA PRO A 29 -22.64 0.27 -0.43
C PRO A 29 -22.36 0.99 0.89
N ILE A 30 -21.73 2.15 0.82
CA ILE A 30 -21.52 3.01 2.00
C ILE A 30 -22.88 3.49 2.50
N HIS A 31 -23.74 3.96 1.60
CA HIS A 31 -25.08 4.40 1.94
C HIS A 31 -25.88 3.31 2.65
N GLY A 32 -26.39 3.65 3.82
CA GLY A 32 -27.14 2.73 4.68
C GLY A 32 -26.27 1.86 5.59
N ASN A 33 -24.96 1.93 5.46
CA ASN A 33 -24.00 1.18 6.29
C ASN A 33 -23.07 2.09 7.13
N GLU A 34 -23.29 3.38 7.16
CA GLU A 34 -22.40 4.38 7.78
C GLU A 34 -22.09 4.08 9.24
N HIS A 35 -23.05 3.51 9.98
CA HIS A 35 -22.88 3.16 11.40
C HIS A 35 -22.07 1.86 11.62
N ASN A 36 -21.84 1.09 10.57
CA ASN A 36 -21.14 -0.20 10.64
C ASN A 36 -19.78 -0.15 9.93
N LEU A 37 -19.30 1.02 9.53
CA LEU A 37 -18.05 1.18 8.84
C LEU A 37 -16.87 0.89 9.77
N HIS A 38 -16.21 -0.23 9.51
CA HIS A 38 -14.92 -0.57 10.08
C HIS A 38 -13.91 -0.68 8.93
N PHE A 39 -13.02 0.28 8.83
CA PHE A 39 -12.01 0.28 7.78
C PHE A 39 -10.62 0.59 8.36
N ASN A 40 -9.63 -0.09 7.82
CA ASN A 40 -8.22 0.13 8.17
C ASN A 40 -7.53 1.06 7.17
N LYS A 41 -8.11 1.20 5.97
CA LYS A 41 -7.58 1.99 4.87
C LYS A 41 -8.72 2.52 4.01
N ILE A 42 -8.57 3.76 3.55
CA ILE A 42 -9.46 4.37 2.56
C ILE A 42 -8.61 4.62 1.31
N SER A 43 -9.09 4.18 0.16
CA SER A 43 -8.52 4.55 -1.13
C SER A 43 -9.49 5.49 -1.84
N ALA A 44 -9.06 6.70 -2.09
CA ALA A 44 -9.84 7.74 -2.75
C ALA A 44 -9.27 8.01 -4.14
N LYS A 45 -10.14 8.11 -5.14
CA LYS A 45 -9.76 8.47 -6.49
C LYS A 45 -9.93 9.97 -6.70
N ARG A 46 -8.95 10.59 -7.34
CA ARG A 46 -9.04 12.00 -7.73
C ARG A 46 -9.94 12.16 -8.95
N THR A 47 -10.93 13.01 -8.84
CA THR A 47 -11.77 13.43 -9.98
C THR A 47 -11.36 14.83 -10.46
N PRO A 48 -11.66 15.22 -11.71
CA PRO A 48 -11.45 16.58 -12.17
C PRO A 48 -12.15 17.59 -11.24
N GLY A 49 -11.42 18.63 -10.83
CA GLY A 49 -11.93 19.66 -9.93
C GLY A 49 -11.81 19.38 -8.43
N CYS A 50 -11.39 18.18 -8.02
CA CYS A 50 -11.10 17.94 -6.60
C CYS A 50 -9.82 18.66 -6.15
N ASN A 51 -9.79 19.08 -4.89
CA ASN A 51 -8.60 19.64 -4.24
C ASN A 51 -8.04 18.61 -3.25
N PRO A 52 -7.11 17.75 -3.68
CA PRO A 52 -6.58 16.69 -2.84
C PRO A 52 -5.76 17.23 -1.67
N GLU A 53 -5.09 18.35 -1.84
CA GLU A 53 -4.27 18.97 -0.80
C GLU A 53 -5.14 19.41 0.38
N LYS A 54 -6.30 20.02 0.10
CA LYS A 54 -7.26 20.41 1.11
C LYS A 54 -7.80 19.20 1.89
N LEU A 55 -8.19 18.14 1.17
CA LEU A 55 -8.67 16.90 1.79
C LEU A 55 -7.58 16.28 2.68
N CYS A 56 -6.34 16.20 2.19
CA CYS A 56 -5.23 15.67 2.96
C CYS A 56 -4.97 16.50 4.23
N GLN A 57 -5.05 17.84 4.15
CA GLN A 57 -4.90 18.71 5.32
C GLN A 57 -6.00 18.48 6.35
N GLU A 58 -7.26 18.41 5.93
CA GLU A 58 -8.40 18.20 6.82
C GLU A 58 -8.32 16.84 7.54
N LEU A 59 -7.88 15.80 6.86
CA LEU A 59 -7.76 14.45 7.40
C LEU A 59 -6.45 14.18 8.15
N SER A 60 -5.45 15.05 8.01
CA SER A 60 -4.10 14.85 8.57
C SER A 60 -4.02 14.75 10.10
N LEU A 61 -5.06 15.14 10.82
CA LEU A 61 -5.13 14.96 12.27
C LEU A 61 -5.26 13.49 12.68
N TRP A 62 -5.95 12.68 11.86
CA TRP A 62 -6.31 11.30 12.18
C TRP A 62 -5.65 10.27 11.27
N TYR A 63 -5.24 10.70 10.06
CA TYR A 63 -4.73 9.80 9.01
C TYR A 63 -3.39 10.27 8.48
N ASP A 64 -2.53 9.32 8.19
CA ASP A 64 -1.41 9.48 7.27
C ASP A 64 -1.91 9.20 5.85
N TYR A 65 -1.31 9.83 4.84
CA TYR A 65 -1.75 9.65 3.46
C TYR A 65 -0.58 9.43 2.50
N ILE A 66 -0.88 8.72 1.42
CA ILE A 66 0.05 8.44 0.33
C ILE A 66 -0.63 8.83 -0.98
N ILE A 67 0.01 9.72 -1.73
CA ILE A 67 -0.43 10.07 -3.08
C ILE A 67 0.35 9.21 -4.06
N HIS A 68 -0.36 8.36 -4.79
CA HIS A 68 0.25 7.54 -5.81
C HIS A 68 0.47 8.35 -7.10
N SER A 69 1.73 8.36 -7.58
CA SER A 69 2.14 9.07 -8.79
C SER A 69 2.47 8.08 -9.92
N GLY A 70 1.51 7.71 -10.72
CA GLY A 70 1.70 6.86 -11.89
C GLY A 70 0.62 7.10 -12.93
N SER A 71 0.83 6.74 -14.19
CA SER A 71 -0.08 7.06 -15.29
C SER A 71 -1.50 6.52 -15.12
N PHE A 72 -1.67 5.38 -14.44
CA PHE A 72 -2.96 4.82 -14.06
C PHE A 72 -3.29 5.05 -12.57
N VAL A 73 -2.27 5.10 -11.71
CA VAL A 73 -2.38 5.19 -10.26
C VAL A 73 -2.30 6.65 -9.77
N GLY A 74 -1.80 7.58 -10.57
CA GLY A 74 -1.57 8.99 -10.21
C GLY A 74 -2.83 9.81 -9.86
N ARG A 75 -3.97 9.14 -9.77
CA ARG A 75 -5.25 9.74 -9.35
C ARG A 75 -5.77 9.17 -8.03
N THR A 76 -5.01 8.34 -7.35
CA THR A 76 -5.44 7.73 -6.10
C THR A 76 -4.67 8.28 -4.90
N ILE A 77 -5.38 8.41 -3.79
CA ILE A 77 -4.84 8.77 -2.49
C ILE A 77 -5.25 7.66 -1.54
N GLU A 78 -4.30 7.12 -0.81
CA GLU A 78 -4.58 6.19 0.28
C GLU A 78 -4.46 6.91 1.61
N PHE A 79 -5.45 6.73 2.46
CA PHE A 79 -5.45 7.18 3.84
C PHE A 79 -5.38 5.97 4.76
N VAL A 80 -4.47 5.98 5.70
CA VAL A 80 -4.33 4.98 6.75
C VAL A 80 -4.40 5.65 8.11
N MET A 81 -4.89 4.95 9.11
CA MET A 81 -4.95 5.51 10.47
C MET A 81 -3.54 5.94 10.90
N LYS A 82 -3.46 7.09 11.54
CA LYS A 82 -2.19 7.64 12.02
C LYS A 82 -1.48 6.66 12.93
N GLY A 83 -0.17 6.51 12.70
CA GLY A 83 0.64 5.54 13.43
C GLY A 83 0.48 4.08 12.96
N CYS A 84 -0.40 3.80 11.99
CA CYS A 84 -0.51 2.47 11.38
C CYS A 84 0.35 2.40 10.12
N SER A 85 1.39 1.61 10.15
CA SER A 85 2.26 1.40 8.99
C SER A 85 2.66 -0.07 8.87
N LYS A 86 3.10 -0.46 7.68
CA LYS A 86 3.68 -1.81 7.47
C LYS A 86 4.89 -2.04 8.38
N GLY A 87 5.69 -1.01 8.65
CA GLY A 87 6.84 -1.09 9.54
C GLY A 87 6.44 -1.30 11.01
N LEU A 88 5.40 -0.61 11.49
CA LEU A 88 4.87 -0.87 12.83
C LEU A 88 4.35 -2.31 12.94
N ALA A 89 3.63 -2.79 11.94
CA ALA A 89 3.14 -4.17 11.93
C ALA A 89 4.28 -5.18 12.02
N ILE A 90 5.38 -4.99 11.29
CA ILE A 90 6.59 -5.81 11.39
C ILE A 90 7.15 -5.75 12.81
N SER A 91 7.30 -4.55 13.38
CA SER A 91 7.85 -4.40 14.74
C SER A 91 7.00 -5.11 15.79
N VAL A 92 5.67 -4.96 15.70
CA VAL A 92 4.75 -5.65 16.62
C VAL A 92 4.84 -7.16 16.46
N MET A 93 4.81 -7.66 15.23
CA MET A 93 4.90 -9.11 14.96
C MET A 93 6.24 -9.70 15.39
N SER A 94 7.34 -9.01 15.12
CA SER A 94 8.67 -9.44 15.56
C SER A 94 8.73 -9.56 17.07
N ASN A 95 8.21 -8.58 17.80
CA ASN A 95 8.15 -8.65 19.26
C ASN A 95 7.31 -9.84 19.76
N VAL A 96 6.15 -10.09 19.16
CA VAL A 96 5.27 -11.21 19.53
C VAL A 96 5.93 -12.55 19.26
N LEU A 97 6.69 -12.66 18.18
CA LEU A 97 7.36 -13.90 17.75
C LEU A 97 8.75 -14.07 18.36
N GLY A 98 9.27 -13.07 19.07
CA GLY A 98 10.60 -13.10 19.68
C GLY A 98 11.75 -12.90 18.69
N TYR A 99 11.49 -12.27 17.53
CA TYR A 99 12.52 -11.93 16.56
C TYR A 99 13.07 -10.53 16.80
N GLU A 100 14.34 -10.35 16.50
CA GLU A 100 15.00 -9.05 16.47
C GLU A 100 14.95 -8.46 15.05
N LYS A 101 15.21 -7.17 14.93
CA LYS A 101 15.26 -6.48 13.63
C LYS A 101 16.19 -7.18 12.62
N ARG A 102 17.33 -7.70 13.10
CA ARG A 102 18.31 -8.42 12.24
C ARG A 102 17.76 -9.70 11.62
N ASP A 103 16.70 -10.28 12.19
CA ASP A 103 16.08 -11.52 11.71
C ASP A 103 15.00 -11.27 10.66
N VAL A 104 14.75 -9.99 10.32
CA VAL A 104 13.69 -9.56 9.41
C VAL A 104 14.27 -9.16 8.07
N ILE A 105 13.73 -9.73 7.01
CA ILE A 105 14.00 -9.35 5.62
C ILE A 105 12.74 -8.68 5.07
N ALA A 106 12.87 -7.48 4.52
CA ALA A 106 11.77 -6.77 3.87
C ALA A 106 11.98 -6.67 2.36
N PHE A 107 10.96 -7.04 1.61
CA PHE A 107 10.87 -6.83 0.17
C PHE A 107 9.92 -5.68 -0.12
N GLY A 108 10.30 -4.76 -1.00
CA GLY A 108 9.46 -3.62 -1.36
C GLY A 108 9.66 -3.17 -2.80
N ASP A 109 8.66 -2.48 -3.34
CA ASP A 109 8.67 -1.92 -4.70
C ASP A 109 8.29 -0.43 -4.74
N SER A 110 7.66 0.10 -3.71
CA SER A 110 7.13 1.46 -3.71
C SER A 110 7.40 2.22 -2.41
N ASN A 111 7.20 3.54 -2.43
CA ASN A 111 7.54 4.40 -1.28
C ASN A 111 6.73 4.10 -0.01
N ASN A 112 5.55 3.45 -0.14
CA ASN A 112 4.77 2.99 1.01
C ASN A 112 5.44 1.82 1.76
N ASP A 113 6.51 1.22 1.21
CA ASP A 113 7.29 0.16 1.82
C ASP A 113 8.50 0.68 2.63
N LEU A 114 8.83 1.96 2.52
CA LEU A 114 9.92 2.57 3.28
C LEU A 114 9.84 2.31 4.79
N PRO A 115 8.67 2.37 5.45
CA PRO A 115 8.56 2.00 6.87
C PRO A 115 8.94 0.55 7.17
N MET A 116 8.73 -0.40 6.22
CA MET A 116 9.19 -1.78 6.39
C MET A 116 10.71 -1.86 6.38
N PHE A 117 11.38 -1.10 5.50
CA PHE A 117 12.84 -1.04 5.45
C PHE A 117 13.44 -0.53 6.75
N GLN A 118 12.77 0.42 7.41
CA GLN A 118 13.22 0.90 8.73
C GLN A 118 13.10 -0.18 9.81
N ALA A 119 12.15 -1.08 9.70
CA ALA A 119 11.89 -2.15 10.67
C ALA A 119 12.67 -3.45 10.37
N ALA A 120 13.28 -3.58 9.19
CA ALA A 120 14.01 -4.77 8.76
C ALA A 120 15.52 -4.65 8.94
N GLY A 121 16.17 -5.78 9.15
CA GLY A 121 17.63 -5.91 9.19
C GLY A 121 18.25 -6.01 7.80
N PHE A 122 17.54 -6.61 6.84
CA PHE A 122 17.95 -6.68 5.45
C PHE A 122 16.81 -6.22 4.53
N LYS A 123 17.15 -5.33 3.59
CA LYS A 123 16.19 -4.61 2.75
C LYS A 123 16.44 -4.94 1.29
N VAL A 124 15.43 -5.50 0.64
CA VAL A 124 15.47 -5.88 -0.77
C VAL A 124 14.49 -5.00 -1.55
N ALA A 125 15.00 -4.21 -2.48
CA ALA A 125 14.17 -3.48 -3.43
C ALA A 125 13.99 -4.29 -4.70
N MET A 126 12.73 -4.35 -5.19
CA MET A 126 12.42 -4.96 -6.47
C MET A 126 12.98 -4.13 -7.63
N GLY A 127 13.36 -4.79 -8.72
CA GLY A 127 13.95 -4.15 -9.91
C GLY A 127 13.02 -3.13 -10.58
N ASN A 128 11.71 -3.32 -10.50
CA ASN A 128 10.70 -2.36 -10.94
C ASN A 128 10.34 -1.31 -9.87
N GLY A 129 11.00 -1.32 -8.70
CA GLY A 129 10.71 -0.44 -7.57
C GLY A 129 11.12 1.01 -7.77
N SER A 130 10.63 1.88 -6.89
CA SER A 130 10.91 3.32 -6.90
C SER A 130 12.40 3.61 -6.65
N LYS A 131 12.87 4.75 -7.17
CA LYS A 131 14.27 5.19 -6.97
C LYS A 131 14.60 5.40 -5.50
N ASP A 132 13.67 5.99 -4.75
CA ASP A 132 13.86 6.29 -3.33
C ASP A 132 14.00 5.02 -2.51
N LEU A 133 13.17 4.00 -2.81
CA LEU A 133 13.27 2.71 -2.15
C LEU A 133 14.59 2.01 -2.47
N LYS A 134 14.96 1.98 -3.75
CA LYS A 134 16.24 1.38 -4.20
C LYS A 134 17.45 2.03 -3.54
N SER A 135 17.41 3.34 -3.30
CA SER A 135 18.52 4.05 -2.65
C SER A 135 18.72 3.67 -1.17
N GLN A 136 17.71 3.07 -0.54
CA GLN A 136 17.74 2.62 0.86
C GLN A 136 17.85 1.11 1.01
N ALA A 137 17.88 0.37 -0.09
CA ALA A 137 18.01 -1.08 -0.09
C ALA A 137 19.43 -1.53 0.13
N ASP A 138 19.59 -2.66 0.82
CA ASP A 138 20.87 -3.37 0.91
C ASP A 138 21.14 -4.19 -0.36
N TYR A 139 20.05 -4.63 -1.03
CA TYR A 139 20.12 -5.35 -2.30
C TYR A 139 18.97 -4.94 -3.23
N VAL A 140 19.30 -4.73 -4.50
CA VAL A 140 18.30 -4.50 -5.56
C VAL A 140 18.25 -5.75 -6.43
N THR A 141 17.12 -6.44 -6.42
CA THR A 141 16.89 -7.66 -7.18
C THR A 141 16.28 -7.37 -8.56
N GLY A 142 15.97 -8.42 -9.33
CA GLY A 142 15.22 -8.31 -10.59
C GLY A 142 13.79 -7.79 -10.38
N ALA A 143 13.11 -7.52 -11.48
CA ALA A 143 11.68 -7.17 -11.44
C ALA A 143 10.83 -8.39 -11.03
N LEU A 144 9.55 -8.14 -10.72
CA LEU A 144 8.62 -9.21 -10.35
C LEU A 144 8.52 -10.27 -11.47
N GLU A 145 8.40 -9.80 -12.71
CA GLU A 145 8.28 -10.63 -13.91
C GLU A 145 9.53 -11.48 -14.16
N ASP A 146 10.69 -11.02 -13.70
CA ASP A 146 11.98 -11.71 -13.83
C ASP A 146 12.27 -12.69 -12.68
N GLY A 147 11.29 -12.90 -11.79
CA GLY A 147 11.47 -13.75 -10.61
C GLY A 147 12.36 -13.14 -9.53
N GLY A 148 12.34 -11.81 -9.39
CA GLY A 148 13.22 -11.06 -8.48
C GLY A 148 13.20 -11.54 -7.04
N ILE A 149 12.05 -11.96 -6.49
CA ILE A 149 11.99 -12.50 -5.12
C ILE A 149 12.87 -13.76 -5.01
N ARG A 150 12.76 -14.67 -5.96
CA ARG A 150 13.58 -15.90 -5.99
C ARG A 150 15.06 -15.57 -6.07
N GLN A 151 15.46 -14.68 -6.98
CA GLN A 151 16.85 -14.24 -7.13
C GLN A 151 17.41 -13.68 -5.81
N ALA A 152 16.64 -12.90 -5.08
CA ALA A 152 17.08 -12.38 -3.80
C ALA A 152 17.23 -13.48 -2.73
N LEU A 153 16.31 -14.45 -2.68
CA LEU A 153 16.41 -15.58 -1.76
C LEU A 153 17.63 -16.46 -2.07
N GLU A 154 17.92 -16.70 -3.35
CA GLU A 154 19.14 -17.41 -3.81
C GLU A 154 20.41 -16.62 -3.45
N TYR A 155 20.42 -15.29 -3.66
CA TYR A 155 21.54 -14.42 -3.27
C TYR A 155 21.84 -14.50 -1.76
N MET A 156 20.81 -14.62 -0.94
CA MET A 156 20.94 -14.73 0.52
C MET A 156 21.19 -16.18 0.99
N ASN A 157 21.27 -17.16 0.09
CA ASN A 157 21.38 -18.60 0.37
C ASN A 157 20.25 -19.13 1.27
N LEU A 158 19.05 -18.66 1.05
CA LEU A 158 17.85 -19.10 1.76
C LEU A 158 17.09 -20.20 1.01
N ILE A 159 17.36 -20.35 -0.28
CA ILE A 159 16.89 -21.43 -1.15
C ILE A 159 17.99 -21.85 -2.11
#